data_a356d5247a2e4a4be57f3b2db323dd8d
#
_entry.id   a356d5247a2e4a4be57f3b2db323dd8d
#
_cell.length_a   1.000
_cell.length_b   1.000
_cell.length_c   1.000
_cell.angle_alpha   90.00
_cell.angle_beta   90.00
_cell.angle_gamma   90.00
#
_symmetry.space_group_name_H-M   'P 1'
#
loop_
_entity.id
_entity.type
_entity.pdbx_description
1 polymer ?
#
loop_
_entity_poly.entity_id
_entity_poly.type
_entity_poly.pdbx_seq_one_letter_code
_entity_poly.pdbx_strand_id
1 'polypeptide(L)'
;MLSIDADYGHSTPLGHLEKDFASGHVYGLAGPNGSGKSTLLATLGGELAPLEGSVECDGHPVGTKEQPGAVLTVAEPVFLPDLTVGEHLDLIGKATGVDVAKLCELWTLDPLLPHPASRLSSGQRQRVFLAAQLYQPARAVLIDEPERHLDATWTEFLASELRYLADEENRCIVVASHSDTITQACDEVVQL
;
A
#
# COMPACT_ATOMS: atom_id res chain seq x y z
N MET A 1 15.15 -4.57 -0.82
CA MET A 1 14.58 -5.93 -0.93
C MET A 1 13.82 -6.24 0.36
N LEU A 2 12.59 -6.70 0.25
CA LEU A 2 11.79 -7.17 1.38
C LEU A 2 11.82 -8.71 1.36
N SER A 3 12.12 -9.36 2.48
CA SER A 3 12.22 -10.81 2.58
C SER A 3 11.40 -11.33 3.75
N ILE A 4 10.84 -12.52 3.59
CA ILE A 4 10.12 -13.25 4.62
C ILE A 4 10.53 -14.71 4.60
N ASP A 5 10.79 -15.27 5.77
CA ASP A 5 10.87 -16.69 6.07
C ASP A 5 10.17 -16.90 7.39
N ALA A 6 8.83 -17.07 7.36
CA ALA A 6 8.03 -16.98 8.58
C ALA A 6 6.66 -17.64 8.46
N ASP A 7 6.18 -18.08 9.63
CA ASP A 7 4.79 -18.42 9.86
C ASP A 7 3.98 -17.17 10.17
N TYR A 8 2.96 -16.88 9.37
CA TYR A 8 2.07 -15.74 9.59
C TYR A 8 0.70 -16.19 10.11
N GLY A 9 0.14 -15.40 11.03
CA GLY A 9 -1.12 -15.71 11.70
C GLY A 9 -1.24 -14.92 12.99
N HIS A 10 -2.39 -15.01 13.68
CA HIS A 10 -2.59 -14.34 14.99
C HIS A 10 -2.14 -15.23 16.15
N SER A 11 -2.87 -16.29 16.45
CA SER A 11 -2.56 -17.25 17.52
C SER A 11 -2.28 -18.65 16.99
N THR A 12 -2.67 -18.90 15.73
CA THR A 12 -2.40 -20.12 14.98
C THR A 12 -1.91 -19.74 13.60
N PRO A 13 -0.97 -20.50 13.03
CA PRO A 13 -0.50 -20.25 11.67
C PRO A 13 -1.64 -20.34 10.65
N LEU A 14 -1.73 -19.34 9.78
CA LEU A 14 -2.54 -19.38 8.56
C LEU A 14 -1.76 -19.95 7.40
N GLY A 15 -0.45 -19.77 7.41
CA GLY A 15 0.47 -20.30 6.44
C GLY A 15 1.91 -19.98 6.78
N HIS A 16 2.82 -20.58 6.01
CA HIS A 16 4.24 -20.28 6.00
C HIS A 16 4.60 -19.69 4.63
N LEU A 17 5.44 -18.67 4.61
CA LEU A 17 5.97 -18.11 3.38
C LEU A 17 7.48 -17.91 3.51
N GLU A 18 8.22 -18.47 2.53
CA GLU A 18 9.63 -18.19 2.30
C GLU A 18 9.75 -17.50 0.95
N LYS A 19 10.04 -16.19 0.94
CA LYS A 19 10.11 -15.40 -0.29
C LYS A 19 10.91 -14.12 -0.16
N ASP A 20 11.64 -13.82 -1.24
CA ASP A 20 12.26 -12.53 -1.49
C ASP A 20 11.39 -11.72 -2.47
N PHE A 21 11.05 -10.50 -2.08
CA PHE A 21 10.38 -9.50 -2.90
C PHE A 21 11.40 -8.46 -3.35
N ALA A 22 11.78 -8.52 -4.60
CA ALA A 22 12.78 -7.62 -5.17
C ALA A 22 12.26 -6.18 -5.32
N SER A 23 13.15 -5.20 -5.20
CA SER A 23 12.84 -3.83 -5.60
C SER A 23 12.62 -3.74 -7.11
N GLY A 24 11.84 -2.77 -7.55
CA GLY A 24 11.50 -2.61 -8.97
C GLY A 24 10.45 -3.60 -9.49
N HIS A 25 9.73 -4.29 -8.60
CA HIS A 25 8.72 -5.28 -8.98
C HIS A 25 7.39 -5.05 -8.27
N VAL A 26 6.33 -5.46 -8.95
CA VAL A 26 4.95 -5.52 -8.41
C VAL A 26 4.58 -6.99 -8.21
N TYR A 27 4.27 -7.36 -6.98
CA TYR A 27 3.83 -8.69 -6.58
C TYR A 27 2.36 -8.67 -6.21
N GLY A 28 1.55 -9.54 -6.82
CA GLY A 28 0.16 -9.76 -6.45
C GLY A 28 0.03 -10.85 -5.39
N LEU A 29 -0.81 -10.65 -4.39
CA LEU A 29 -1.25 -11.71 -3.49
C LEU A 29 -2.64 -12.18 -3.92
N ALA A 30 -2.77 -13.43 -4.32
CA ALA A 30 -4.04 -14.02 -4.73
C ALA A 30 -4.45 -15.17 -3.80
N GLY A 31 -5.76 -15.32 -3.64
CA GLY A 31 -6.35 -16.35 -2.80
C GLY A 31 -7.77 -16.00 -2.40
N PRO A 32 -8.57 -16.97 -1.94
CA PRO A 32 -9.93 -16.73 -1.51
C PRO A 32 -10.01 -15.76 -0.32
N ASN A 33 -11.22 -15.25 -0.05
CA ASN A 33 -11.44 -14.49 1.18
C ASN A 33 -11.12 -15.36 2.41
N GLY A 34 -10.37 -14.81 3.35
CA GLY A 34 -9.92 -15.53 4.55
C GLY A 34 -8.66 -16.39 4.36
N SER A 35 -7.99 -16.37 3.19
CA SER A 35 -6.71 -17.08 2.99
C SER A 35 -5.53 -16.46 3.74
N GLY A 36 -5.71 -15.28 4.35
CA GLY A 36 -4.66 -14.64 5.13
C GLY A 36 -3.90 -13.51 4.42
N LYS A 37 -4.36 -13.00 3.25
CA LYS A 37 -3.69 -11.91 2.52
C LYS A 37 -3.42 -10.69 3.38
N SER A 38 -4.44 -10.15 4.06
CA SER A 38 -4.29 -9.00 4.95
C SER A 38 -3.39 -9.30 6.16
N THR A 39 -3.46 -10.53 6.69
CA THR A 39 -2.59 -10.97 7.78
C THR A 39 -1.14 -11.05 7.32
N LEU A 40 -0.89 -11.58 6.12
CA LEU A 40 0.45 -11.61 5.53
C LEU A 40 0.98 -10.19 5.29
N LEU A 41 0.16 -9.27 4.74
CA LEU A 41 0.55 -7.86 4.57
C LEU A 41 0.88 -7.21 5.93
N ALA A 42 0.07 -7.42 6.97
CA ALA A 42 0.35 -6.90 8.31
C ALA A 42 1.65 -7.49 8.90
N THR A 43 1.96 -8.75 8.60
CA THR A 43 3.21 -9.39 9.02
C THR A 43 4.39 -8.81 8.24
N LEU A 44 4.30 -8.67 6.92
CA LEU A 44 5.31 -8.03 6.08
C LEU A 44 5.58 -6.58 6.47
N GLY A 45 4.55 -5.86 6.93
CA GLY A 45 4.64 -4.46 7.41
C GLY A 45 5.19 -4.31 8.83
N GLY A 46 5.31 -5.40 9.58
CA GLY A 46 5.73 -5.39 10.98
C GLY A 46 4.65 -4.91 11.95
N GLU A 47 3.40 -4.78 11.50
CA GLU A 47 2.24 -4.49 12.36
C GLU A 47 1.82 -5.71 13.18
N LEU A 48 2.03 -6.89 12.61
CA LEU A 48 1.84 -8.18 13.26
C LEU A 48 3.18 -8.93 13.29
N ALA A 49 3.61 -9.32 14.49
CA ALA A 49 4.80 -10.14 14.60
C ALA A 49 4.56 -11.53 13.98
N PRO A 50 5.51 -12.10 13.25
CA PRO A 50 5.41 -13.49 12.80
C PRO A 50 5.34 -14.44 14.01
N LEU A 51 4.68 -15.58 13.85
CA LEU A 51 4.58 -16.59 14.90
C LEU A 51 5.91 -17.34 15.08
N GLU A 52 6.57 -17.64 13.97
CA GLU A 52 7.92 -18.19 13.90
C GLU A 52 8.64 -17.57 12.70
N GLY A 53 9.98 -17.50 12.74
CA GLY A 53 10.78 -16.94 11.64
C GLY A 53 10.96 -15.43 11.71
N SER A 54 11.23 -14.79 10.56
CA SER A 54 11.53 -13.35 10.48
C SER A 54 11.03 -12.70 9.19
N VAL A 55 10.86 -11.37 9.27
CA VAL A 55 10.61 -10.50 8.11
C VAL A 55 11.63 -9.36 8.17
N GLU A 56 12.30 -9.14 7.04
CA GLU A 56 13.36 -8.13 6.96
C GLU A 56 13.19 -7.23 5.73
N CYS A 57 13.54 -5.96 5.88
CA CYS A 57 13.69 -5.02 4.78
C CYS A 57 15.16 -4.57 4.73
N ASP A 58 15.85 -4.87 3.61
CA ASP A 58 17.28 -4.65 3.41
C ASP A 58 18.17 -5.18 4.55
N GLY A 59 17.85 -6.39 5.04
CA GLY A 59 18.62 -7.06 6.09
C GLY A 59 18.37 -6.55 7.52
N HIS A 60 17.32 -5.73 7.71
CA HIS A 60 16.90 -5.25 9.02
C HIS A 60 15.47 -5.68 9.32
N PRO A 61 15.18 -6.14 10.54
CA PRO A 61 13.83 -6.55 10.91
C PRO A 61 12.81 -5.42 10.71
N VAL A 62 11.67 -5.73 10.11
CA VAL A 62 10.58 -4.77 9.90
C VAL A 62 9.93 -4.36 11.22
N GLY A 63 9.24 -3.20 11.24
CA GLY A 63 8.55 -2.69 12.43
C GLY A 63 9.48 -2.20 13.55
N THR A 64 10.80 -2.13 13.32
CA THR A 64 11.78 -1.68 14.29
C THR A 64 12.09 -0.18 14.17
N LYS A 65 12.71 0.40 15.23
CA LYS A 65 13.12 1.81 15.23
C LYS A 65 14.38 2.07 14.37
N GLU A 66 15.04 1.02 13.89
CA GLU A 66 16.27 1.10 13.13
C GLU A 66 16.05 1.57 11.70
N GLN A 67 14.88 1.25 11.13
CA GLN A 67 14.47 1.73 9.80
C GLN A 67 13.00 2.19 9.80
N PRO A 68 12.67 3.30 10.44
CA PRO A 68 11.31 3.81 10.45
C PRO A 68 10.90 4.20 9.02
N GLY A 69 9.73 3.74 8.56
CA GLY A 69 9.21 4.06 7.23
C GLY A 69 9.84 3.29 6.06
N ALA A 70 10.67 2.26 6.32
CA ALA A 70 11.20 1.42 5.26
C ALA A 70 10.10 0.66 4.51
N VAL A 71 9.06 0.26 5.23
CA VAL A 71 7.87 -0.40 4.70
C VAL A 71 6.65 0.46 5.01
N LEU A 72 5.84 0.73 4.00
CA LEU A 72 4.59 1.47 4.10
C LEU A 72 3.42 0.52 3.88
N THR A 73 2.50 0.45 4.84
CA THR A 73 1.24 -0.30 4.69
C THR A 73 0.11 0.65 4.34
N VAL A 74 -0.59 0.36 3.25
CA VAL A 74 -1.74 1.10 2.74
C VAL A 74 -2.96 0.17 2.80
N ALA A 75 -3.80 0.35 3.82
CA ALA A 75 -4.98 -0.49 4.03
C ALA A 75 -6.27 0.33 3.86
N GLU A 76 -6.93 0.74 4.93
CA GLU A 76 -8.21 1.45 4.86
C GLU A 76 -8.04 2.98 4.96
N PRO A 77 -8.87 3.76 4.24
CA PRO A 77 -8.84 5.22 4.31
C PRO A 77 -9.15 5.76 5.71
N VAL A 78 -8.16 6.37 6.33
CA VAL A 78 -8.30 7.08 7.60
C VAL A 78 -8.09 8.57 7.37
N PHE A 79 -9.05 9.39 7.82
CA PHE A 79 -9.01 10.84 7.72
C PHE A 79 -9.27 11.48 9.08
N LEU A 80 -8.60 12.60 9.35
CA LEU A 80 -8.92 13.43 10.50
C LEU A 80 -10.25 14.15 10.24
N PRO A 81 -11.27 14.00 11.09
CA PRO A 81 -12.65 14.39 10.76
C PRO A 81 -12.84 15.90 10.56
N ASP A 82 -12.00 16.71 11.19
CA ASP A 82 -12.13 18.18 11.18
C ASP A 82 -11.30 18.85 10.08
N LEU A 83 -10.53 18.09 9.30
CA LEU A 83 -9.72 18.63 8.22
C LEU A 83 -10.40 18.52 6.86
N THR A 84 -10.21 19.53 6.04
CA THR A 84 -10.46 19.44 4.60
C THR A 84 -9.43 18.54 3.92
N VAL A 85 -9.71 18.11 2.70
CA VAL A 85 -8.75 17.35 1.88
C VAL A 85 -7.46 18.14 1.69
N GLY A 86 -7.55 19.43 1.40
CA GLY A 86 -6.37 20.29 1.23
C GLY A 86 -5.50 20.33 2.48
N GLU A 87 -6.10 20.58 3.66
CA GLU A 87 -5.37 20.59 4.94
C GLU A 87 -4.74 19.23 5.26
N HIS A 88 -5.41 18.14 4.90
CA HIS A 88 -4.88 16.76 5.07
C HIS A 88 -3.65 16.53 4.20
N LEU A 89 -3.74 16.88 2.90
CA LEU A 89 -2.63 16.74 1.97
C LEU A 89 -1.45 17.67 2.35
N ASP A 90 -1.72 18.90 2.77
CA ASP A 90 -0.70 19.84 3.27
C ASP A 90 0.05 19.29 4.49
N LEU A 91 -0.67 18.64 5.41
CA LEU A 91 -0.06 18.00 6.57
C LEU A 91 0.89 16.88 6.16
N ILE A 92 0.46 16.03 5.23
CA ILE A 92 1.28 14.94 4.68
C ILE A 92 2.49 15.50 3.93
N GLY A 93 2.30 16.48 3.05
CA GLY A 93 3.39 17.11 2.32
C GLY A 93 4.46 17.71 3.23
N LYS A 94 4.06 18.37 4.32
CA LYS A 94 4.98 18.89 5.33
C LYS A 94 5.73 17.81 6.10
N ALA A 95 5.06 16.70 6.38
CA ALA A 95 5.65 15.59 7.13
C ALA A 95 6.61 14.74 6.29
N THR A 96 6.31 14.56 4.99
CA THR A 96 7.00 13.60 4.12
C THR A 96 7.86 14.24 3.02
N GLY A 97 7.63 15.51 2.73
CA GLY A 97 8.28 16.23 1.62
C GLY A 97 7.64 15.96 0.25
N VAL A 98 6.51 15.27 0.19
CA VAL A 98 5.81 14.97 -1.05
C VAL A 98 5.25 16.26 -1.69
N ASP A 99 5.39 16.41 -3.00
CA ASP A 99 4.84 17.52 -3.77
C ASP A 99 3.32 17.37 -3.92
N VAL A 100 2.58 18.06 -3.04
CA VAL A 100 1.12 18.01 -2.98
C VAL A 100 0.49 18.58 -4.26
N ALA A 101 1.08 19.61 -4.89
CA ALA A 101 0.53 20.19 -6.12
C ALA A 101 0.56 19.18 -7.26
N LYS A 102 1.67 18.47 -7.41
CA LYS A 102 1.80 17.38 -8.38
C LYS A 102 0.81 16.24 -8.12
N LEU A 103 0.59 15.87 -6.85
CA LEU A 103 -0.42 14.87 -6.51
C LEU A 103 -1.84 15.30 -6.87
N CYS A 104 -2.19 16.57 -6.59
CA CYS A 104 -3.51 17.11 -6.92
C CYS A 104 -3.77 17.07 -8.41
N GLU A 105 -2.81 17.46 -9.23
CA GLU A 105 -2.91 17.39 -10.68
C GLU A 105 -3.07 15.93 -11.16
N LEU A 106 -2.18 15.04 -10.73
CA LEU A 106 -2.13 13.64 -11.15
C LEU A 106 -3.41 12.87 -10.82
N TRP A 107 -3.93 13.05 -9.60
CA TRP A 107 -5.12 12.37 -9.10
C TRP A 107 -6.41 13.18 -9.28
N THR A 108 -6.35 14.35 -9.93
CA THR A 108 -7.48 15.24 -10.18
C THR A 108 -8.21 15.58 -8.86
N LEU A 109 -7.48 16.09 -7.86
CA LEU A 109 -8.01 16.34 -6.53
C LEU A 109 -8.45 17.79 -6.29
N ASP A 110 -8.10 18.74 -7.17
CA ASP A 110 -8.40 20.16 -6.99
C ASP A 110 -9.86 20.46 -6.58
N PRO A 111 -10.89 19.85 -7.23
CA PRO A 111 -12.28 20.07 -6.86
C PRO A 111 -12.64 19.56 -5.45
N LEU A 112 -11.82 18.69 -4.88
CA LEU A 112 -12.06 18.04 -3.60
C LEU A 112 -11.41 18.77 -2.43
N LEU A 113 -10.39 19.60 -2.69
CA LEU A 113 -9.57 20.26 -1.67
C LEU A 113 -10.36 21.03 -0.62
N PRO A 114 -11.44 21.79 -0.97
CA PRO A 114 -12.18 22.57 0.01
C PRO A 114 -13.11 21.75 0.91
N HIS A 115 -13.28 20.46 0.63
CA HIS A 115 -14.27 19.62 1.30
C HIS A 115 -13.65 18.73 2.38
N PRO A 116 -14.32 18.52 3.53
CA PRO A 116 -13.93 17.48 4.47
C PRO A 116 -14.19 16.10 3.86
N ALA A 117 -13.40 15.10 4.25
CA ALA A 117 -13.51 13.72 3.72
C ALA A 117 -14.91 13.10 3.90
N SER A 118 -15.65 13.55 4.92
CA SER A 118 -17.03 13.11 5.18
C SER A 118 -18.04 13.49 4.08
N ARG A 119 -17.73 14.49 3.25
CA ARG A 119 -18.57 14.93 2.11
C ARG A 119 -18.21 14.27 0.79
N LEU A 120 -17.15 13.49 0.75
CA LEU A 120 -16.70 12.80 -0.45
C LEU A 120 -17.47 11.49 -0.67
N SER A 121 -17.64 11.09 -1.93
CA SER A 121 -18.03 9.72 -2.25
C SER A 121 -16.96 8.72 -1.82
N SER A 122 -17.30 7.43 -1.73
CA SER A 122 -16.33 6.39 -1.39
C SER A 122 -15.14 6.35 -2.35
N GLY A 123 -15.39 6.45 -3.67
CA GLY A 123 -14.34 6.50 -4.67
C GLY A 123 -13.47 7.75 -4.59
N GLN A 124 -14.05 8.93 -4.31
CA GLN A 124 -13.28 10.15 -4.08
C GLN A 124 -12.40 10.03 -2.84
N ARG A 125 -12.92 9.49 -1.74
CA ARG A 125 -12.10 9.22 -0.54
C ARG A 125 -10.96 8.27 -0.82
N GLN A 126 -11.23 7.19 -1.56
CA GLN A 126 -10.19 6.23 -1.95
C GLN A 126 -9.09 6.90 -2.76
N ARG A 127 -9.43 7.72 -3.77
CA ARG A 127 -8.44 8.45 -4.56
C ARG A 127 -7.58 9.39 -3.71
N VAL A 128 -8.20 10.20 -2.86
CA VAL A 128 -7.47 11.11 -1.96
C VAL A 128 -6.54 10.31 -1.04
N PHE A 129 -7.01 9.21 -0.49
CA PHE A 129 -6.22 8.35 0.39
C PHE A 129 -5.03 7.75 -0.33
N LEU A 130 -5.23 7.14 -1.50
CA LEU A 130 -4.15 6.55 -2.29
C LEU A 130 -3.12 7.60 -2.71
N ALA A 131 -3.56 8.77 -3.20
CA ALA A 131 -2.68 9.88 -3.52
C ALA A 131 -1.83 10.31 -2.31
N ALA A 132 -2.42 10.36 -1.12
CA ALA A 132 -1.76 10.75 0.10
C ALA A 132 -0.75 9.73 0.62
N GLN A 133 -0.95 8.44 0.31
CA GLN A 133 -0.13 7.35 0.85
C GLN A 133 0.94 6.86 -0.11
N LEU A 134 0.61 6.58 -1.37
CA LEU A 134 1.48 5.86 -2.30
C LEU A 134 2.83 6.52 -2.54
N TYR A 135 2.92 7.85 -2.46
CA TYR A 135 4.15 8.60 -2.77
C TYR A 135 4.96 8.97 -1.53
N GLN A 136 4.54 8.53 -0.34
CA GLN A 136 5.36 8.70 0.85
C GLN A 136 6.67 7.91 0.70
N PRO A 137 7.79 8.42 1.22
CA PRO A 137 9.07 7.73 1.12
C PRO A 137 9.02 6.34 1.77
N ALA A 138 9.18 5.29 0.98
CA ALA A 138 9.28 3.91 1.45
C ALA A 138 10.04 3.06 0.41
N ARG A 139 10.67 1.99 0.86
CA ARG A 139 11.35 1.00 -0.01
C ARG A 139 10.41 -0.08 -0.48
N ALA A 140 9.47 -0.44 0.39
CA ALA A 140 8.39 -1.36 0.06
C ALA A 140 7.04 -0.74 0.40
N VAL A 141 6.05 -0.97 -0.47
CA VAL A 141 4.66 -0.53 -0.28
C VAL A 141 3.76 -1.76 -0.32
N LEU A 142 3.05 -1.97 0.76
CA LEU A 142 2.13 -3.08 0.96
C LEU A 142 0.71 -2.54 0.88
N ILE A 143 -0.13 -3.11 0.02
CA ILE A 143 -1.43 -2.52 -0.28
C ILE A 143 -2.52 -3.58 -0.23
N ASP A 144 -3.57 -3.32 0.54
CA ASP A 144 -4.72 -4.22 0.67
C ASP A 144 -5.95 -3.66 -0.06
N GLU A 145 -6.40 -4.35 -1.10
CA GLU A 145 -7.57 -4.03 -1.93
C GLU A 145 -7.66 -2.55 -2.36
N PRO A 146 -6.60 -1.97 -2.97
CA PRO A 146 -6.57 -0.54 -3.26
C PRO A 146 -7.61 -0.09 -4.30
N GLU A 147 -8.08 -0.99 -5.16
CA GLU A 147 -9.11 -0.75 -6.16
C GLU A 147 -10.51 -0.61 -5.57
N ARG A 148 -10.70 -0.90 -4.29
CA ARG A 148 -11.99 -0.83 -3.63
C ARG A 148 -12.64 0.54 -3.80
N HIS A 149 -13.87 0.57 -4.28
CA HIS A 149 -14.65 1.78 -4.59
C HIS A 149 -14.15 2.61 -5.80
N LEU A 150 -13.11 2.21 -6.49
CA LEU A 150 -12.70 2.82 -7.75
C LEU A 150 -13.54 2.27 -8.92
N ASP A 151 -13.78 3.11 -9.92
CA ASP A 151 -14.30 2.65 -11.20
C ASP A 151 -13.17 2.06 -12.08
N ALA A 152 -13.53 1.53 -13.24
CA ALA A 152 -12.56 0.88 -14.13
C ALA A 152 -11.42 1.82 -14.55
N THR A 153 -11.74 3.08 -14.87
CA THR A 153 -10.74 4.08 -15.29
C THR A 153 -9.73 4.37 -14.18
N TRP A 154 -10.21 4.55 -12.94
CA TRP A 154 -9.33 4.77 -11.81
C TRP A 154 -8.56 3.53 -11.38
N THR A 155 -9.12 2.32 -11.62
CA THR A 155 -8.40 1.06 -11.39
C THR A 155 -7.26 0.87 -12.40
N GLU A 156 -7.48 1.21 -13.68
CA GLU A 156 -6.45 1.21 -14.72
C GLU A 156 -5.34 2.23 -14.41
N PHE A 157 -5.74 3.45 -14.01
CA PHE A 157 -4.80 4.47 -13.58
C PHE A 157 -3.96 3.99 -12.39
N LEU A 158 -4.60 3.43 -11.35
CA LEU A 158 -3.90 2.87 -10.19
C LEU A 158 -2.89 1.79 -10.60
N ALA A 159 -3.28 0.86 -11.48
CA ALA A 159 -2.37 -0.17 -11.98
C ALA A 159 -1.12 0.43 -12.65
N SER A 160 -1.29 1.51 -13.44
CA SER A 160 -0.17 2.23 -14.05
C SER A 160 0.71 2.93 -13.02
N GLU A 161 0.13 3.50 -11.94
CA GLU A 161 0.89 4.13 -10.87
C GLU A 161 1.69 3.12 -10.03
N LEU A 162 1.14 1.93 -9.76
CA LEU A 162 1.89 0.87 -9.10
C LEU A 162 3.11 0.44 -9.94
N ARG A 163 2.95 0.34 -11.25
CA ARG A 163 4.07 0.08 -12.17
C ARG A 163 5.09 1.22 -12.15
N TYR A 164 4.63 2.48 -12.22
CA TYR A 164 5.52 3.65 -12.15
C TYR A 164 6.37 3.63 -10.86
N LEU A 165 5.75 3.39 -9.71
CA LEU A 165 6.46 3.34 -8.43
C LEU A 165 7.49 2.20 -8.37
N ALA A 166 7.20 1.07 -9.01
CA ALA A 166 8.15 -0.03 -9.10
C ALA A 166 9.27 0.31 -10.10
N ASP A 167 8.94 0.67 -11.32
CA ASP A 167 9.90 0.80 -12.41
C ASP A 167 10.80 2.04 -12.27
N GLU A 168 10.21 3.20 -11.94
CA GLU A 168 10.94 4.48 -11.93
C GLU A 168 11.47 4.86 -10.54
N GLU A 169 10.78 4.47 -9.47
CA GLU A 169 11.22 4.74 -8.11
C GLU A 169 11.91 3.55 -7.44
N ASN A 170 12.05 2.44 -8.16
CA ASN A 170 12.70 1.19 -7.73
C ASN A 170 12.14 0.66 -6.40
N ARG A 171 10.82 0.80 -6.18
CA ARG A 171 10.14 0.30 -5.00
C ARG A 171 9.73 -1.16 -5.16
N CYS A 172 9.65 -1.88 -4.05
CA CYS A 172 8.99 -3.18 -3.99
C CYS A 172 7.50 -2.93 -3.71
N ILE A 173 6.61 -3.39 -4.57
CA ILE A 173 5.16 -3.27 -4.38
C ILE A 173 4.57 -4.65 -4.12
N VAL A 174 3.83 -4.82 -3.03
CA VAL A 174 3.07 -6.05 -2.75
C VAL A 174 1.61 -5.68 -2.59
N VAL A 175 0.76 -6.16 -3.47
CA VAL A 175 -0.67 -5.79 -3.51
C VAL A 175 -1.56 -7.02 -3.38
N ALA A 176 -2.46 -7.02 -2.40
CA ALA A 176 -3.57 -7.95 -2.36
C ALA A 176 -4.73 -7.34 -3.15
N SER A 177 -5.19 -8.01 -4.19
CA SER A 177 -6.26 -7.52 -5.06
C SER A 177 -7.09 -8.66 -5.64
N HIS A 178 -8.35 -8.34 -5.92
CA HIS A 178 -9.28 -9.20 -6.68
C HIS A 178 -9.51 -8.67 -8.10
N SER A 179 -8.87 -7.58 -8.49
CA SER A 179 -8.99 -6.98 -9.81
C SER A 179 -8.05 -7.64 -10.81
N ASP A 180 -8.60 -8.13 -11.92
CA ASP A 180 -7.79 -8.64 -13.04
C ASP A 180 -6.85 -7.56 -13.59
N THR A 181 -7.28 -6.30 -13.62
CA THR A 181 -6.48 -5.15 -14.08
C THR A 181 -5.22 -4.99 -13.22
N ILE A 182 -5.36 -5.03 -11.89
CA ILE A 182 -4.21 -4.95 -10.96
C ILE A 182 -3.33 -6.19 -11.10
N THR A 183 -3.94 -7.38 -11.16
CA THR A 183 -3.22 -8.65 -11.27
C THR A 183 -2.38 -8.73 -12.55
N GLN A 184 -2.88 -8.19 -13.67
CA GLN A 184 -2.15 -8.13 -14.95
C GLN A 184 -0.97 -7.15 -14.91
N ALA A 185 -0.97 -6.18 -14.02
CA ALA A 185 0.15 -5.27 -13.81
C ALA A 185 1.24 -5.86 -12.90
N CYS A 186 1.03 -7.02 -12.29
CA CYS A 186 2.02 -7.68 -11.43
C CYS A 186 3.04 -8.46 -12.25
N ASP A 187 4.30 -8.44 -11.83
CA ASP A 187 5.37 -9.28 -12.39
C ASP A 187 5.21 -10.74 -11.96
N GLU A 188 4.70 -10.94 -10.76
CA GLU A 188 4.49 -12.27 -10.19
C GLU A 188 3.24 -12.25 -9.28
N VAL A 189 2.54 -13.40 -9.24
CA VAL A 189 1.38 -13.59 -8.35
C VAL A 189 1.66 -14.73 -7.38
N VAL A 190 1.68 -14.42 -6.09
CA VAL A 190 1.84 -15.37 -4.99
C VAL A 190 0.46 -15.90 -4.61
N GLN A 191 0.29 -17.21 -4.64
CA GLN A 191 -0.96 -17.89 -4.25
C GLN A 191 -0.93 -18.26 -2.76
N LEU A 192 -2.02 -17.95 -2.03
CA LEU A 192 -2.20 -18.25 -0.61
C LEU A 192 -3.35 -19.24 -0.38
#